data_1c4ed77231a80f001d43c3a458abfc39
#
_entry.id   1c4ed77231a80f001d43c3a458abfc39
#
_cell.length_a   1.000
_cell.length_b   1.000
_cell.length_c   1.000
_cell.angle_alpha   90.00
_cell.angle_beta   90.00
_cell.angle_gamma   90.00
#
_symmetry.space_group_name_H-M   'P 1'
#
loop_
_entity.id
_entity.type
_entity.pdbx_description
1 polymer ?
#
loop_
_entity_poly.entity_id
_entity_poly.type
_entity_poly.pdbx_seq_one_letter_code
_entity_poly.pdbx_strand_id
1 'polypeptide(L)'
;MTEPVAQAFQVDLHGVVDLLARHLYSGPRVYVRELLQNGVDAITARRSLDPGCPATVRLRPLADGSLAVVDSGVGLTRAEAQELLATVGRSSKRDLDLGLGREEFLGQFGIGLLSAFMVADEIELVSRSAREPDAPAVRWRGHADGSYDLTELPGADLPVGSTVRIRPRRDMEHWLAGETVAALAAEFGSLLPVDVAVEVPLGTASAVDDVPLPADGSPRPGHVWRRVSAPELPWARTYPDAVSRAQALARYCEQAFGFTPLAHVDLEVPLAGVSGVAFVLPAAVPPGGGGSHRVYLKRMLLGARVEGLLPEWAFFVRCVIDASGLRPTASREQLYTDEVLLATQEALSGAVRAWTLRTLESGTALAEQFVKTHHLAVRSLALTDDTMLD
;
A
#
# COMPACT_ATOMS: atom_id res chain seq x y z
N MET A 1 37.50 -24.22 34.90
CA MET A 1 36.43 -24.29 33.87
C MET A 1 36.04 -22.86 33.58
N THR A 2 36.36 -22.34 32.40
CA THR A 2 35.97 -21.00 31.94
C THR A 2 34.46 -21.07 31.58
N GLU A 3 33.65 -20.20 32.17
CA GLU A 3 32.23 -20.07 31.78
C GLU A 3 32.14 -19.69 30.31
N PRO A 4 31.18 -20.28 29.56
CA PRO A 4 30.96 -19.93 28.16
C PRO A 4 30.50 -18.48 28.06
N VAL A 5 31.26 -17.66 27.35
CA VAL A 5 30.89 -16.28 27.04
C VAL A 5 29.90 -16.33 25.87
N ALA A 6 28.68 -15.83 26.07
CA ALA A 6 27.70 -15.74 25.01
C ALA A 6 28.22 -14.81 23.90
N GLN A 7 28.26 -15.31 22.67
CA GLN A 7 28.60 -14.52 21.48
C GLN A 7 27.31 -14.21 20.71
N ALA A 8 27.16 -12.96 20.25
CA ALA A 8 26.05 -12.56 19.38
C ALA A 8 26.37 -12.95 17.93
N PHE A 9 25.36 -13.40 17.20
CA PHE A 9 25.48 -13.57 15.75
C PHE A 9 25.76 -12.23 15.07
N GLN A 10 26.69 -12.21 14.12
CA GLN A 10 26.89 -11.07 13.24
C GLN A 10 25.94 -11.20 12.04
N VAL A 11 25.26 -10.11 11.69
CA VAL A 11 24.36 -10.06 10.55
C VAL A 11 25.04 -9.30 9.41
N ASP A 12 25.24 -9.99 8.28
CA ASP A 12 25.68 -9.35 7.04
C ASP A 12 24.46 -8.69 6.36
N LEU A 13 24.39 -7.36 6.38
CA LEU A 13 23.28 -6.60 5.80
C LEU A 13 23.16 -6.84 4.29
N HIS A 14 24.30 -6.94 3.58
CA HIS A 14 24.30 -7.21 2.14
C HIS A 14 23.65 -8.55 1.83
N GLY A 15 23.99 -9.60 2.57
CA GLY A 15 23.38 -10.92 2.47
C GLY A 15 21.87 -10.88 2.78
N VAL A 16 21.45 -10.09 3.77
CA VAL A 16 20.02 -9.92 4.10
C VAL A 16 19.29 -9.21 2.97
N VAL A 17 19.81 -8.11 2.42
CA VAL A 17 19.21 -7.39 1.29
C VAL A 17 19.10 -8.29 0.05
N ASP A 18 20.13 -9.08 -0.24
CA ASP A 18 20.12 -10.05 -1.34
C ASP A 18 19.03 -11.13 -1.14
N LEU A 19 18.87 -11.61 0.09
CA LEU A 19 17.84 -12.57 0.45
C LEU A 19 16.43 -11.99 0.29
N LEU A 20 16.22 -10.74 0.73
CA LEU A 20 14.97 -10.00 0.55
C LEU A 20 14.65 -9.82 -0.94
N ALA A 21 15.65 -9.40 -1.74
CA ALA A 21 15.50 -9.13 -3.15
C ALA A 21 15.21 -10.39 -3.99
N ARG A 22 15.80 -11.53 -3.62
CA ARG A 22 15.68 -12.78 -4.41
C ARG A 22 14.55 -13.70 -3.98
N HIS A 23 14.17 -13.64 -2.69
CA HIS A 23 13.30 -14.68 -2.10
C HIS A 23 12.05 -14.13 -1.41
N LEU A 24 12.04 -12.87 -0.99
CA LEU A 24 10.91 -12.31 -0.26
C LEU A 24 10.04 -11.41 -1.13
N TYR A 25 10.63 -10.56 -1.95
CA TYR A 25 9.91 -9.58 -2.76
C TYR A 25 9.96 -9.91 -4.25
N SER A 26 8.89 -9.60 -4.97
CA SER A 26 8.81 -9.82 -6.43
C SER A 26 9.67 -8.85 -7.25
N GLY A 27 10.24 -7.82 -6.63
CA GLY A 27 11.12 -6.86 -7.29
C GLY A 27 11.29 -5.54 -6.53
N PRO A 28 12.14 -4.64 -7.06
CA PRO A 28 12.52 -3.39 -6.38
C PRO A 28 11.35 -2.44 -6.08
N ARG A 29 10.26 -2.48 -6.85
CA ARG A 29 9.09 -1.60 -6.70
C ARG A 29 8.52 -1.52 -5.28
N VAL A 30 8.77 -2.53 -4.46
CA VAL A 30 8.27 -2.62 -3.08
C VAL A 30 8.81 -1.53 -2.16
N TYR A 31 9.95 -0.90 -2.50
CA TYR A 31 10.50 0.18 -1.69
C TYR A 31 9.51 1.35 -1.51
N VAL A 32 8.75 1.72 -2.56
CA VAL A 32 7.74 2.77 -2.46
C VAL A 32 6.62 2.35 -1.51
N ARG A 33 6.15 1.10 -1.62
CA ARG A 33 5.14 0.56 -0.70
C ARG A 33 5.59 0.66 0.75
N GLU A 34 6.80 0.22 1.06
CA GLU A 34 7.33 0.22 2.43
C GLU A 34 7.52 1.64 2.98
N LEU A 35 7.97 2.59 2.14
CA LEU A 35 8.10 3.99 2.56
C LEU A 35 6.74 4.65 2.82
N LEU A 36 5.76 4.44 1.93
CA LEU A 36 4.40 4.91 2.15
C LEU A 36 3.80 4.32 3.43
N GLN A 37 4.02 3.04 3.66
CA GLN A 37 3.56 2.34 4.85
C GLN A 37 4.18 2.91 6.13
N ASN A 38 5.49 3.14 6.13
CA ASN A 38 6.17 3.75 7.27
C ASN A 38 5.63 5.15 7.56
N GLY A 39 5.37 5.96 6.52
CA GLY A 39 4.76 7.27 6.67
C GLY A 39 3.35 7.21 7.24
N VAL A 40 2.48 6.31 6.76
CA VAL A 40 1.12 6.11 7.30
C VAL A 40 1.16 5.66 8.75
N ASP A 41 2.02 4.71 9.10
CA ASP A 41 2.17 4.22 10.46
C ASP A 41 2.69 5.32 11.41
N ALA A 42 3.66 6.12 10.97
CA ALA A 42 4.16 7.27 11.74
C ALA A 42 3.08 8.35 11.96
N ILE A 43 2.23 8.60 10.95
CA ILE A 43 1.09 9.52 11.07
C ILE A 43 0.03 8.94 12.01
N THR A 44 -0.27 7.65 11.94
CA THR A 44 -1.19 6.96 12.86
C THR A 44 -0.70 7.09 14.30
N ALA A 45 0.60 6.86 14.53
CA ALA A 45 1.21 7.05 15.84
C ALA A 45 1.14 8.52 16.33
N ARG A 46 1.30 9.49 15.44
CA ARG A 46 1.18 10.91 15.80
C ARG A 46 -0.25 11.30 16.14
N ARG A 47 -1.23 10.78 15.41
CA ARG A 47 -2.66 11.05 15.68
C ARG A 47 -3.11 10.61 17.07
N SER A 48 -2.47 9.61 17.69
CA SER A 48 -2.75 9.24 19.07
C SER A 48 -2.30 10.30 20.08
N LEU A 49 -1.32 11.13 19.72
CA LEU A 49 -0.82 12.24 20.54
C LEU A 49 -1.53 13.55 20.20
N ASP A 50 -1.78 13.79 18.92
CA ASP A 50 -2.41 14.98 18.37
C ASP A 50 -3.38 14.60 17.24
N PRO A 51 -4.67 14.42 17.52
CA PRO A 51 -5.68 14.05 16.51
C PRO A 51 -5.81 15.07 15.37
N GLY A 52 -5.41 16.33 15.59
CA GLY A 52 -5.43 17.41 14.59
C GLY A 52 -4.16 17.51 13.75
N CYS A 53 -3.19 16.63 13.92
CA CYS A 53 -1.93 16.74 13.21
C CYS A 53 -2.10 16.60 11.68
N PRO A 54 -1.22 17.22 10.88
CA PRO A 54 -1.19 17.00 9.43
C PRO A 54 -1.05 15.51 9.11
N ALA A 55 -1.67 15.07 8.03
CA ALA A 55 -1.62 13.68 7.58
C ALA A 55 -1.15 13.61 6.13
N THR A 56 0.11 13.95 5.91
CA THR A 56 0.68 14.08 4.56
C THR A 56 1.90 13.20 4.37
N VAL A 57 2.01 12.60 3.18
CA VAL A 57 3.23 11.96 2.68
C VAL A 57 3.56 12.57 1.33
N ARG A 58 4.76 13.10 1.18
CA ARG A 58 5.24 13.82 -0.01
C ARG A 58 6.44 13.11 -0.61
N LEU A 59 6.35 12.74 -1.88
CA LEU A 59 7.44 12.14 -2.63
C LEU A 59 8.02 13.18 -3.58
N ARG A 60 9.33 13.41 -3.49
CA ARG A 60 10.05 14.43 -4.27
C ARG A 60 11.23 13.79 -5.02
N PRO A 61 11.10 13.47 -6.30
CA PRO A 61 12.25 13.16 -7.13
C PRO A 61 13.14 14.41 -7.25
N LEU A 62 14.45 14.24 -6.97
CA LEU A 62 15.41 15.35 -6.95
C LEU A 62 16.28 15.37 -8.22
N ALA A 63 16.88 16.52 -8.52
CA ALA A 63 17.69 16.72 -9.72
C ALA A 63 18.95 15.83 -9.77
N ASP A 64 19.49 15.46 -8.60
CA ASP A 64 20.64 14.55 -8.47
C ASP A 64 20.25 13.06 -8.64
N GLY A 65 19.02 12.78 -9.06
CA GLY A 65 18.49 11.41 -9.22
C GLY A 65 18.06 10.76 -7.92
N SER A 66 18.21 11.41 -6.77
CA SER A 66 17.72 10.89 -5.49
C SER A 66 16.21 11.15 -5.32
N LEU A 67 15.58 10.40 -4.40
CA LEU A 67 14.20 10.57 -4.00
C LEU A 67 14.14 10.97 -2.52
N ALA A 68 13.40 12.04 -2.21
CA ALA A 68 13.04 12.39 -0.85
C ALA A 68 11.58 12.04 -0.57
N VAL A 69 11.32 11.31 0.51
CA VAL A 69 9.97 10.98 1.01
C VAL A 69 9.81 11.64 2.37
N VAL A 70 8.85 12.55 2.47
CA VAL A 70 8.59 13.36 3.67
C VAL A 70 7.25 12.96 4.25
N ASP A 71 7.21 12.57 5.51
CA ASP A 71 5.99 12.33 6.26
C ASP A 71 5.81 13.34 7.40
N SER A 72 4.56 13.63 7.71
CA SER A 72 4.17 14.44 8.87
C SER A 72 3.88 13.60 10.11
N GLY A 73 4.56 12.47 10.25
CA GLY A 73 4.35 11.50 11.31
C GLY A 73 4.91 11.93 12.67
N VAL A 74 4.99 10.96 13.59
CA VAL A 74 5.46 11.18 14.97
C VAL A 74 6.95 11.52 15.04
N GLY A 75 7.73 11.19 14.00
CA GLY A 75 9.20 11.31 14.02
C GLY A 75 9.87 10.34 14.98
N LEU A 76 11.19 10.46 15.10
CA LEU A 76 12.02 9.62 15.96
C LEU A 76 12.90 10.47 16.87
N THR A 77 13.08 10.02 18.10
CA THR A 77 14.14 10.48 19.00
C THR A 77 15.46 9.78 18.64
N ARG A 78 16.59 10.24 19.20
CA ARG A 78 17.89 9.59 19.03
C ARG A 78 17.88 8.13 19.49
N ALA A 79 17.26 7.86 20.64
CA ALA A 79 17.18 6.51 21.19
C ALA A 79 16.37 5.58 20.28
N GLU A 80 15.20 6.05 19.81
CA GLU A 80 14.36 5.31 18.87
C GLU A 80 15.08 5.07 17.54
N ALA A 81 15.77 6.08 16.99
CA ALA A 81 16.53 5.93 15.75
C ALA A 81 17.63 4.89 15.89
N GLN A 82 18.37 4.90 17.01
CA GLN A 82 19.41 3.92 17.31
C GLN A 82 18.82 2.50 17.44
N GLU A 83 17.70 2.35 18.12
CA GLU A 83 17.09 1.04 18.35
C GLU A 83 16.44 0.47 17.07
N LEU A 84 15.70 1.29 16.33
CA LEU A 84 14.89 0.84 15.19
C LEU A 84 15.67 0.70 13.90
N LEU A 85 16.65 1.59 13.66
CA LEU A 85 17.39 1.64 12.39
C LEU A 85 18.69 0.83 12.45
N ALA A 86 19.24 0.60 13.64
CA ALA A 86 20.45 -0.19 13.83
C ALA A 86 20.17 -1.69 14.04
N THR A 87 18.92 -2.09 14.21
CA THR A 87 18.55 -3.49 14.50
C THR A 87 17.61 -4.05 13.44
N VAL A 88 18.13 -4.97 12.62
CA VAL A 88 17.34 -5.68 11.63
C VAL A 88 16.25 -6.53 12.31
N GLY A 89 15.00 -6.38 11.87
CA GLY A 89 13.87 -7.17 12.40
C GLY A 89 13.21 -6.58 13.66
N ARG A 90 13.68 -5.47 14.20
CA ARG A 90 12.96 -4.71 15.23
C ARG A 90 12.01 -3.70 14.60
N SER A 91 10.84 -3.58 15.19
CA SER A 91 9.84 -2.59 14.81
C SER A 91 9.39 -1.86 16.07
N SER A 92 9.38 -0.53 16.06
CA SER A 92 8.82 0.32 17.12
C SER A 92 7.41 -0.10 17.56
N LYS A 93 6.71 -0.79 16.66
CA LYS A 93 5.35 -1.27 16.84
C LYS A 93 5.22 -2.44 17.82
N ARG A 94 6.34 -3.09 18.20
CA ARG A 94 6.35 -4.18 19.18
C ARG A 94 6.49 -3.69 20.62
N ASP A 95 7.20 -2.58 20.81
CA ASP A 95 7.68 -2.13 22.14
C ASP A 95 7.05 -0.81 22.59
N LEU A 96 6.34 -0.10 21.70
CA LEU A 96 5.63 1.13 22.09
C LEU A 96 4.29 0.76 22.74
N ASP A 97 4.20 1.02 24.04
CA ASP A 97 2.97 0.97 24.82
C ASP A 97 2.11 2.21 24.53
N LEU A 98 1.70 2.34 23.25
CA LEU A 98 0.90 3.48 22.77
C LEU A 98 -0.59 3.32 23.07
N GLY A 99 -1.02 2.21 23.72
CA GLY A 99 -2.43 1.88 23.88
C GLY A 99 -3.16 1.56 22.56
N LEU A 100 -2.45 1.60 21.42
CA LEU A 100 -2.97 1.23 20.11
C LEU A 100 -2.72 -0.27 19.88
N GLY A 101 -3.76 -0.99 19.46
CA GLY A 101 -3.64 -2.39 19.11
C GLY A 101 -2.65 -2.58 17.94
N ARG A 102 -1.90 -3.69 17.93
CA ARG A 102 -1.03 -4.09 16.79
C ARG A 102 -1.77 -4.09 15.45
N GLU A 103 -3.08 -4.22 15.50
CA GLU A 103 -3.96 -4.26 14.34
C GLU A 103 -4.09 -2.91 13.62
N GLU A 104 -3.73 -1.80 14.26
CA GLU A 104 -3.85 -0.48 13.66
C GLU A 104 -2.71 -0.13 12.70
N PHE A 105 -1.56 -0.81 12.81
CA PHE A 105 -0.39 -0.54 11.99
C PHE A 105 -0.31 -1.45 10.74
N LEU A 106 0.16 -0.87 9.63
CA LEU A 106 0.41 -1.58 8.38
C LEU A 106 1.69 -2.42 8.44
N GLY A 107 2.76 -1.89 9.04
CA GLY A 107 4.07 -2.55 9.11
C GLY A 107 4.26 -3.42 10.36
N GLN A 108 4.62 -4.67 10.17
CA GLN A 108 4.73 -5.64 11.27
C GLN A 108 6.14 -6.23 11.47
N PHE A 109 7.05 -6.13 10.48
CA PHE A 109 8.26 -6.94 10.45
C PHE A 109 9.57 -6.18 10.70
N GLY A 110 9.57 -4.83 10.71
CA GLY A 110 10.76 -4.02 11.00
C GLY A 110 11.90 -4.12 9.95
N ILE A 111 11.58 -4.58 8.74
CA ILE A 111 12.55 -4.74 7.64
C ILE A 111 12.21 -3.84 6.43
N GLY A 112 11.12 -3.07 6.52
CA GLY A 112 10.60 -2.31 5.38
C GLY A 112 11.59 -1.30 4.81
N LEU A 113 12.30 -0.55 5.68
CA LEU A 113 13.29 0.42 5.22
C LEU A 113 14.46 -0.25 4.47
N LEU A 114 14.81 -1.49 4.83
CA LEU A 114 15.88 -2.23 4.15
C LEU A 114 15.56 -2.54 2.69
N SER A 115 14.26 -2.60 2.32
CA SER A 115 13.87 -2.78 0.92
C SER A 115 14.37 -1.65 0.02
N ALA A 116 14.61 -0.46 0.57
CA ALA A 116 15.15 0.66 -0.20
C ALA A 116 16.61 0.43 -0.65
N PHE A 117 17.39 -0.42 0.04
CA PHE A 117 18.73 -0.82 -0.42
C PHE A 117 18.70 -1.70 -1.68
N MET A 118 17.55 -2.19 -2.10
CA MET A 118 17.43 -2.85 -3.41
C MET A 118 17.67 -1.87 -4.57
N VAL A 119 17.41 -0.58 -4.36
CA VAL A 119 17.57 0.48 -5.36
C VAL A 119 18.61 1.53 -4.97
N ALA A 120 19.12 1.52 -3.75
CA ALA A 120 19.97 2.56 -3.19
C ALA A 120 21.27 2.02 -2.59
N ASP A 121 22.33 2.80 -2.67
CA ASP A 121 23.59 2.56 -1.95
C ASP A 121 23.63 3.27 -0.59
N GLU A 122 22.87 4.37 -0.47
CA GLU A 122 22.78 5.17 0.75
C GLU A 122 21.33 5.58 1.01
N ILE A 123 20.92 5.48 2.27
CA ILE A 123 19.64 5.98 2.77
C ILE A 123 19.95 6.97 3.90
N GLU A 124 19.46 8.19 3.79
CA GLU A 124 19.52 9.18 4.85
C GLU A 124 18.11 9.39 5.42
N LEU A 125 17.98 9.37 6.73
CA LEU A 125 16.78 9.73 7.45
C LEU A 125 17.08 10.91 8.36
N VAL A 126 16.30 11.99 8.20
CA VAL A 126 16.27 13.14 9.10
C VAL A 126 14.94 13.18 9.79
N SER A 127 14.92 13.26 11.12
CA SER A 127 13.66 13.15 11.87
C SER A 127 13.65 14.09 13.09
N ARG A 128 12.46 14.66 13.37
CA ARG A 128 12.15 15.40 14.60
C ARG A 128 10.93 14.79 15.27
N SER A 129 11.10 14.40 16.54
CA SER A 129 10.07 13.73 17.31
C SER A 129 8.98 14.69 17.82
N ALA A 130 7.72 14.24 17.72
CA ALA A 130 6.59 14.89 18.39
C ALA A 130 6.52 14.56 19.88
N ARG A 131 7.17 13.46 20.33
CA ARG A 131 7.16 13.03 21.74
C ARG A 131 8.11 13.85 22.58
N GLU A 132 9.19 14.31 21.99
CA GLU A 132 10.23 15.11 22.63
C GLU A 132 10.48 16.40 21.82
N PRO A 133 9.57 17.39 21.85
CA PRO A 133 9.63 18.58 20.99
C PRO A 133 10.90 19.42 21.20
N ASP A 134 11.45 19.38 22.42
CA ASP A 134 12.65 20.14 22.82
C ASP A 134 13.95 19.40 22.51
N ALA A 135 13.87 18.12 22.15
CA ALA A 135 15.05 17.36 21.76
C ALA A 135 15.53 17.78 20.35
N PRO A 136 16.86 17.73 20.09
CA PRO A 136 17.38 18.02 18.77
C PRO A 136 16.86 17.00 17.75
N ALA A 137 16.67 17.44 16.50
CA ALA A 137 16.43 16.53 15.39
C ALA A 137 17.62 15.57 15.23
N VAL A 138 17.36 14.41 14.63
CA VAL A 138 18.36 13.39 14.41
C VAL A 138 18.55 13.14 12.92
N ARG A 139 19.78 12.83 12.53
CA ARG A 139 20.13 12.34 11.20
C ARG A 139 20.78 10.99 11.33
N TRP A 140 20.17 9.99 10.72
CA TRP A 140 20.72 8.67 10.51
C TRP A 140 21.07 8.50 9.04
N ARG A 141 22.24 7.91 8.77
CA ARG A 141 22.67 7.57 7.41
C ARG A 141 23.17 6.15 7.40
N GLY A 142 22.52 5.31 6.60
CA GLY A 142 22.90 3.92 6.42
C GLY A 142 23.42 3.65 5.02
N HIS A 143 24.35 2.72 4.92
CA HIS A 143 25.02 2.32 3.69
C HIS A 143 24.75 0.84 3.38
N ALA A 144 24.82 0.50 2.09
CA ALA A 144 24.57 -0.88 1.64
C ALA A 144 25.59 -1.89 2.19
N ASP A 145 26.75 -1.45 2.67
CA ASP A 145 27.77 -2.28 3.33
C ASP A 145 27.44 -2.64 4.80
N GLY A 146 26.32 -2.11 5.32
CA GLY A 146 25.86 -2.35 6.69
C GLY A 146 26.40 -1.36 7.72
N SER A 147 27.24 -0.40 7.30
CA SER A 147 27.65 0.70 8.17
C SER A 147 26.57 1.77 8.29
N TYR A 148 26.53 2.47 9.41
CA TYR A 148 25.68 3.65 9.59
C TYR A 148 26.33 4.69 10.50
N ASP A 149 25.91 5.93 10.37
CA ASP A 149 26.18 6.99 11.32
C ASP A 149 24.87 7.62 11.84
N LEU A 150 24.92 8.10 13.10
CA LEU A 150 23.79 8.73 13.77
C LEU A 150 24.27 10.00 14.48
N THR A 151 23.75 11.14 14.05
CA THR A 151 24.13 12.46 14.57
C THR A 151 22.91 13.25 15.00
N GLU A 152 23.06 14.07 16.04
CA GLU A 152 22.08 15.09 16.41
C GLU A 152 22.30 16.35 15.60
N LEU A 153 21.22 17.07 15.33
CA LEU A 153 21.19 18.33 14.60
C LEU A 153 20.67 19.46 15.52
N PRO A 154 21.51 19.92 16.48
CA PRO A 154 21.08 20.97 17.41
C PRO A 154 20.79 22.27 16.66
N GLY A 155 19.69 22.94 17.04
CA GLY A 155 19.29 24.20 16.44
C GLY A 155 18.71 24.12 15.02
N ALA A 156 18.51 22.92 14.47
CA ALA A 156 17.83 22.75 13.20
C ALA A 156 16.33 23.02 13.37
N ASP A 157 15.83 24.02 12.67
CA ASP A 157 14.39 24.34 12.61
C ASP A 157 13.72 23.42 11.56
N LEU A 158 13.38 22.22 11.98
CA LEU A 158 12.73 21.21 11.15
C LEU A 158 11.30 20.94 11.64
N PRO A 159 10.35 20.70 10.73
CA PRO A 159 9.01 20.27 11.13
C PRO A 159 9.05 18.89 11.81
N VAL A 160 8.06 18.63 12.65
CA VAL A 160 7.85 17.30 13.23
C VAL A 160 7.50 16.30 12.13
N GLY A 161 8.14 15.14 12.14
CA GLY A 161 8.01 14.09 11.15
C GLY A 161 9.36 13.58 10.70
N SER A 162 9.39 12.90 9.55
CA SER A 162 10.63 12.35 9.01
C SER A 162 10.78 12.65 7.51
N THR A 163 12.03 12.78 7.09
CA THR A 163 12.43 12.84 5.68
C THR A 163 13.39 11.69 5.43
N VAL A 164 13.02 10.80 4.54
CA VAL A 164 13.87 9.72 4.03
C VAL A 164 14.38 10.10 2.66
N ARG A 165 15.68 10.24 2.49
CA ARG A 165 16.32 10.47 1.20
C ARG A 165 17.03 9.20 0.75
N ILE A 166 16.79 8.79 -0.48
CA ILE A 166 17.33 7.59 -1.10
C ILE A 166 18.20 8.02 -2.27
N ARG A 167 19.48 7.64 -2.24
CA ARG A 167 20.42 7.84 -3.36
C ARG A 167 20.48 6.59 -4.21
N PRO A 168 20.26 6.68 -5.52
CA PRO A 168 20.19 5.51 -6.37
C PRO A 168 21.53 4.78 -6.41
N ARG A 169 21.44 3.47 -6.40
CA ARG A 169 22.54 2.60 -6.79
C ARG A 169 22.73 2.66 -8.30
N ARG A 170 23.96 2.44 -8.74
CA ARG A 170 24.29 2.37 -10.17
C ARG A 170 23.36 1.39 -10.89
N ASP A 171 22.85 1.81 -12.07
CA ASP A 171 21.91 1.09 -12.91
C ASP A 171 20.47 0.95 -12.34
N MET A 172 20.17 1.63 -11.21
CA MET A 172 18.85 1.63 -10.56
C MET A 172 18.15 3.01 -10.59
N GLU A 173 18.75 4.01 -11.25
CA GLU A 173 18.27 5.40 -11.28
C GLU A 173 16.84 5.49 -11.82
N HIS A 174 16.47 4.63 -12.75
CA HIS A 174 15.14 4.58 -13.35
C HIS A 174 14.02 4.27 -12.32
N TRP A 175 14.36 3.59 -11.22
CA TRP A 175 13.39 3.32 -10.15
C TRP A 175 13.03 4.56 -9.36
N LEU A 176 13.94 5.56 -9.27
CA LEU A 176 13.74 6.82 -8.56
C LEU A 176 13.32 7.96 -9.50
N ALA A 177 13.18 7.68 -10.80
CA ALA A 177 12.71 8.66 -11.78
C ALA A 177 11.27 9.10 -11.50
N GLY A 178 10.96 10.37 -11.72
CA GLY A 178 9.69 10.99 -11.33
C GLY A 178 8.44 10.27 -11.84
N GLU A 179 8.45 9.83 -13.10
CA GLU A 179 7.32 9.09 -13.68
C GLU A 179 7.15 7.70 -13.05
N THR A 180 8.26 6.99 -12.78
CA THR A 180 8.23 5.69 -12.10
C THR A 180 7.71 5.84 -10.68
N VAL A 181 8.24 6.81 -9.93
CA VAL A 181 7.79 7.11 -8.56
C VAL A 181 6.30 7.45 -8.53
N ALA A 182 5.84 8.27 -9.48
CA ALA A 182 4.45 8.66 -9.56
C ALA A 182 3.52 7.47 -9.88
N ALA A 183 3.93 6.58 -10.78
CA ALA A 183 3.19 5.36 -11.10
C ALA A 183 3.13 4.41 -9.90
N LEU A 184 4.25 4.17 -9.22
CA LEU A 184 4.31 3.31 -8.03
C LEU A 184 3.53 3.90 -6.85
N ALA A 185 3.64 5.22 -6.61
CA ALA A 185 2.86 5.89 -5.57
C ALA A 185 1.36 5.79 -5.84
N ALA A 186 0.91 5.93 -7.09
CA ALA A 186 -0.49 5.73 -7.47
C ALA A 186 -0.92 4.26 -7.32
N GLU A 187 -0.06 3.32 -7.68
CA GLU A 187 -0.34 1.89 -7.53
C GLU A 187 -0.57 1.51 -6.06
N PHE A 188 0.36 1.85 -5.16
CA PHE A 188 0.30 1.44 -3.76
C PHE A 188 -0.51 2.38 -2.87
N GLY A 189 -0.51 3.67 -3.19
CA GLY A 189 -1.01 4.73 -2.31
C GLY A 189 -2.40 5.26 -2.64
N SER A 190 -3.04 4.80 -3.74
CA SER A 190 -4.30 5.38 -4.25
C SER A 190 -5.46 5.39 -3.26
N LEU A 191 -5.54 4.44 -2.36
CA LEU A 191 -6.61 4.34 -1.36
C LEU A 191 -6.18 4.68 0.07
N LEU A 192 -4.93 5.13 0.28
CA LEU A 192 -4.43 5.44 1.62
C LEU A 192 -5.24 6.56 2.30
N PRO A 193 -5.47 6.47 3.64
CA PRO A 193 -6.28 7.42 4.39
C PRO A 193 -5.50 8.70 4.76
N VAL A 194 -4.41 8.97 4.08
CA VAL A 194 -3.55 10.14 4.22
C VAL A 194 -3.38 10.82 2.87
N ASP A 195 -3.02 12.10 2.88
CA ASP A 195 -2.78 12.86 1.65
C ASP A 195 -1.40 12.52 1.09
N VAL A 196 -1.36 11.63 0.09
CA VAL A 196 -0.15 11.26 -0.65
C VAL A 196 -0.07 12.05 -1.94
N ALA A 197 1.05 12.73 -2.16
CA ALA A 197 1.29 13.45 -3.42
C ALA A 197 2.75 13.30 -3.87
N VAL A 198 2.93 13.33 -5.19
CA VAL A 198 4.25 13.30 -5.85
C VAL A 198 4.50 14.65 -6.49
N GLU A 199 5.68 15.20 -6.28
CA GLU A 199 6.11 16.42 -6.93
C GLU A 199 6.47 16.13 -8.39
N VAL A 200 5.80 16.81 -9.31
CA VAL A 200 5.99 16.63 -10.75
C VAL A 200 6.24 17.97 -11.42
N PRO A 201 7.03 18.02 -12.50
CA PRO A 201 7.25 19.24 -13.27
C PRO A 201 5.93 19.80 -13.83
N LEU A 202 5.80 21.12 -13.86
CA LEU A 202 4.71 21.82 -14.51
C LEU A 202 5.06 22.04 -15.99
N GLY A 203 4.42 21.31 -16.91
CA GLY A 203 4.68 21.39 -18.34
C GLY A 203 6.05 20.84 -18.73
N THR A 204 6.77 21.53 -19.63
CA THR A 204 8.09 21.15 -20.14
C THR A 204 9.25 21.63 -19.26
N ALA A 205 8.99 22.09 -18.04
CA ALA A 205 10.05 22.51 -17.12
C ALA A 205 10.99 21.33 -16.87
N SER A 206 12.23 21.44 -17.29
CA SER A 206 13.31 20.55 -16.89
C SER A 206 13.42 20.58 -15.36
N ALA A 207 13.81 19.47 -14.77
CA ALA A 207 14.16 19.41 -13.36
C ALA A 207 15.23 20.49 -13.12
N VAL A 208 14.84 21.63 -12.57
CA VAL A 208 15.76 22.72 -12.28
C VAL A 208 16.42 22.39 -10.96
N ASP A 209 17.70 22.25 -11.07
CA ASP A 209 18.81 22.40 -10.14
C ASP A 209 18.48 22.65 -8.66
N ASP A 210 19.19 21.95 -7.83
CA ASP A 210 19.64 22.16 -6.42
C ASP A 210 18.95 23.27 -5.59
N VAL A 211 17.64 23.48 -5.80
CA VAL A 211 16.85 24.34 -4.93
C VAL A 211 16.57 23.59 -3.63
N PRO A 212 16.92 24.15 -2.46
CA PRO A 212 16.60 23.56 -1.18
C PRO A 212 15.11 23.25 -1.09
N LEU A 213 14.78 22.15 -0.44
CA LEU A 213 13.36 21.79 -0.21
C LEU A 213 12.71 22.91 0.59
N PRO A 214 11.59 23.49 0.12
CA PRO A 214 10.89 24.51 0.87
C PRO A 214 10.46 24.00 2.24
N ALA A 215 10.79 24.71 3.31
CA ALA A 215 10.50 24.33 4.68
C ALA A 215 8.99 24.28 4.97
N ASP A 216 8.19 25.04 4.21
CA ASP A 216 6.72 25.07 4.31
C ASP A 216 6.01 23.90 3.61
N GLY A 217 6.77 22.97 3.02
CA GLY A 217 6.21 21.82 2.31
C GLY A 217 5.61 22.16 0.94
N SER A 218 5.78 23.39 0.42
CA SER A 218 5.35 23.77 -0.94
C SER A 218 6.14 23.04 -2.02
N PRO A 219 5.61 22.91 -3.25
CA PRO A 219 6.39 22.38 -4.36
C PRO A 219 7.51 23.34 -4.74
N ARG A 220 8.60 22.80 -5.31
CA ARG A 220 9.69 23.62 -5.87
C ARG A 220 9.18 24.51 -7.01
N PRO A 221 9.84 25.65 -7.30
CA PRO A 221 9.51 26.46 -8.46
C PRO A 221 9.44 25.63 -9.74
N GLY A 222 8.40 25.82 -10.55
CA GLY A 222 8.17 25.04 -11.77
C GLY A 222 7.65 23.62 -11.55
N HIS A 223 7.27 23.26 -10.33
CA HIS A 223 6.67 21.96 -9.99
C HIS A 223 5.30 22.12 -9.33
N VAL A 224 4.53 21.06 -9.33
CA VAL A 224 3.22 20.97 -8.65
C VAL A 224 3.08 19.66 -7.92
N TRP A 225 2.24 19.64 -6.89
CA TRP A 225 1.83 18.41 -6.24
C TRP A 225 0.77 17.68 -7.08
N ARG A 226 1.09 16.51 -7.56
CA ARG A 226 0.12 15.56 -8.12
C ARG A 226 -0.34 14.63 -7.02
N ARG A 227 -1.54 14.86 -6.49
CA ARG A 227 -2.14 13.97 -5.50
C ARG A 227 -2.42 12.61 -6.12
N VAL A 228 -2.09 11.53 -5.40
CA VAL A 228 -2.28 10.14 -5.83
C VAL A 228 -3.31 9.40 -4.97
N SER A 229 -3.51 9.82 -3.72
CA SER A 229 -4.47 9.19 -2.81
C SER A 229 -5.85 9.80 -2.91
N ALA A 230 -6.89 8.95 -2.73
CA ALA A 230 -8.27 9.34 -2.52
C ALA A 230 -8.67 9.07 -1.06
N PRO A 231 -9.18 10.09 -0.31
CA PRO A 231 -9.46 9.95 1.12
C PRO A 231 -10.62 8.98 1.40
N GLU A 232 -11.54 8.82 0.45
CA GLU A 232 -12.72 7.98 0.58
C GLU A 232 -12.67 6.82 -0.41
N LEU A 233 -13.10 5.65 0.05
CA LEU A 233 -13.24 4.47 -0.80
C LEU A 233 -14.42 4.70 -1.76
N PRO A 234 -14.25 4.51 -3.08
CA PRO A 234 -15.31 4.78 -4.05
C PRO A 234 -16.64 4.02 -3.78
N TRP A 235 -16.54 2.82 -3.22
CA TRP A 235 -17.73 2.00 -2.89
C TRP A 235 -18.36 2.33 -1.54
N ALA A 236 -17.62 2.95 -0.62
CA ALA A 236 -18.11 3.33 0.71
C ALA A 236 -18.60 4.79 0.78
N ARG A 237 -18.31 5.59 -0.24
CA ARG A 237 -18.74 6.98 -0.33
C ARG A 237 -20.24 7.11 -0.47
N THR A 238 -20.82 8.13 0.16
CA THR A 238 -22.22 8.50 -0.01
C THR A 238 -22.41 9.26 -1.33
N TYR A 239 -23.38 8.85 -2.13
CA TYR A 239 -23.75 9.47 -3.40
C TYR A 239 -25.19 10.00 -3.33
N PRO A 240 -25.53 11.05 -4.13
CA PRO A 240 -26.88 11.61 -4.15
C PRO A 240 -27.97 10.60 -4.55
N ASP A 241 -27.61 9.68 -5.48
CA ASP A 241 -28.51 8.66 -6.00
C ASP A 241 -27.73 7.44 -6.54
N ALA A 242 -28.47 6.38 -6.84
CA ALA A 242 -27.91 5.12 -7.35
C ALA A 242 -27.21 5.27 -8.72
N VAL A 243 -27.69 6.19 -9.57
CA VAL A 243 -27.10 6.43 -10.91
C VAL A 243 -25.72 7.08 -10.76
N SER A 244 -25.62 8.11 -9.93
CA SER A 244 -24.36 8.78 -9.63
C SER A 244 -23.34 7.81 -9.02
N ARG A 245 -23.79 6.91 -8.13
CA ARG A 245 -22.96 5.85 -7.56
C ARG A 245 -22.46 4.88 -8.64
N ALA A 246 -23.35 4.37 -9.46
CA ALA A 246 -23.01 3.44 -10.54
C ALA A 246 -22.00 4.04 -11.52
N GLN A 247 -22.19 5.31 -11.92
CA GLN A 247 -21.24 6.03 -12.77
C GLN A 247 -19.87 6.22 -12.12
N ALA A 248 -19.82 6.53 -10.82
CA ALA A 248 -18.55 6.68 -10.09
C ALA A 248 -17.81 5.35 -10.00
N LEU A 249 -18.51 4.25 -9.70
CA LEU A 249 -17.96 2.90 -9.68
C LEU A 249 -17.49 2.45 -11.06
N ALA A 250 -18.23 2.76 -12.13
CA ALA A 250 -17.83 2.45 -13.50
C ALA A 250 -16.51 3.18 -13.88
N ARG A 251 -16.40 4.48 -13.56
CA ARG A 251 -15.15 5.24 -13.76
C ARG A 251 -13.99 4.65 -12.98
N TYR A 252 -14.23 4.26 -11.73
CA TYR A 252 -13.21 3.61 -10.93
C TYR A 252 -12.79 2.25 -11.53
N CYS A 253 -13.74 1.44 -12.01
CA CYS A 253 -13.47 0.19 -12.69
C CYS A 253 -12.59 0.40 -13.94
N GLU A 254 -12.91 1.43 -14.75
CA GLU A 254 -12.13 1.77 -15.94
C GLU A 254 -10.69 2.17 -15.58
N GLN A 255 -10.50 2.97 -14.52
CA GLN A 255 -9.17 3.33 -14.02
C GLN A 255 -8.40 2.14 -13.45
N ALA A 256 -9.07 1.25 -12.72
CA ALA A 256 -8.44 0.14 -12.01
C ALA A 256 -8.17 -1.08 -12.91
N PHE A 257 -9.05 -1.36 -13.87
CA PHE A 257 -9.05 -2.58 -14.68
C PHE A 257 -9.07 -2.33 -16.20
N GLY A 258 -9.30 -1.11 -16.65
CA GLY A 258 -9.32 -0.76 -18.08
C GLY A 258 -10.60 -1.15 -18.83
N PHE A 259 -11.73 -1.37 -18.13
CA PHE A 259 -13.00 -1.67 -18.76
C PHE A 259 -14.18 -1.02 -18.04
N THR A 260 -15.25 -0.73 -18.77
CA THR A 260 -16.55 -0.30 -18.21
C THR A 260 -17.36 -1.56 -17.83
N PRO A 261 -17.79 -1.73 -16.58
CA PRO A 261 -18.46 -2.96 -16.14
C PRO A 261 -19.90 -3.05 -16.67
N LEU A 262 -20.39 -4.27 -16.90
CA LEU A 262 -21.79 -4.55 -17.20
C LEU A 262 -22.70 -4.25 -15.99
N ALA A 263 -22.23 -4.63 -14.80
CA ALA A 263 -22.87 -4.40 -13.53
C ALA A 263 -21.83 -4.42 -12.40
N HIS A 264 -22.28 -4.12 -11.18
CA HIS A 264 -21.46 -4.26 -9.99
C HIS A 264 -22.22 -4.97 -8.86
N VAL A 265 -21.46 -5.60 -7.96
CA VAL A 265 -21.96 -6.31 -6.78
C VAL A 265 -21.23 -5.77 -5.56
N ASP A 266 -21.95 -5.27 -4.58
CA ASP A 266 -21.35 -4.84 -3.32
C ASP A 266 -20.87 -6.06 -2.51
N LEU A 267 -19.70 -5.95 -1.94
CA LEU A 267 -19.04 -7.00 -1.17
C LEU A 267 -18.78 -6.50 0.26
N GLU A 268 -19.36 -7.20 1.23
CA GLU A 268 -19.15 -6.90 2.64
C GLU A 268 -18.98 -8.20 3.42
N VAL A 269 -17.88 -8.30 4.21
CA VAL A 269 -17.66 -9.40 5.15
C VAL A 269 -17.22 -8.81 6.49
N PRO A 270 -18.17 -8.51 7.39
CA PRO A 270 -17.88 -7.80 8.65
C PRO A 270 -16.86 -8.53 9.53
N LEU A 271 -16.88 -9.86 9.55
CA LEU A 271 -15.95 -10.69 10.33
C LEU A 271 -14.48 -10.40 10.00
N ALA A 272 -14.18 -10.18 8.73
CA ALA A 272 -12.83 -9.87 8.24
C ALA A 272 -12.61 -8.37 7.96
N GLY A 273 -13.56 -7.50 8.34
CA GLY A 273 -13.54 -6.09 8.05
C GLY A 273 -13.38 -5.80 6.55
N VAL A 274 -13.99 -6.66 5.70
CA VAL A 274 -13.92 -6.52 4.24
C VAL A 274 -15.05 -5.63 3.75
N SER A 275 -14.69 -4.66 2.92
CA SER A 275 -15.62 -3.92 2.08
C SER A 275 -15.08 -3.83 0.65
N GLY A 276 -15.97 -3.85 -0.34
CA GLY A 276 -15.50 -3.80 -1.73
C GLY A 276 -16.60 -3.90 -2.75
N VAL A 277 -16.19 -4.14 -3.99
CA VAL A 277 -17.07 -4.28 -5.15
C VAL A 277 -16.54 -5.35 -6.09
N ALA A 278 -17.43 -6.21 -6.60
CA ALA A 278 -17.15 -7.06 -7.74
C ALA A 278 -17.76 -6.41 -9.01
N PHE A 279 -16.95 -6.20 -10.01
CA PHE A 279 -17.34 -5.66 -11.33
C PHE A 279 -17.56 -6.80 -12.31
N VAL A 280 -18.75 -6.85 -12.89
CA VAL A 280 -19.09 -7.84 -13.91
C VAL A 280 -18.48 -7.43 -15.24
N LEU A 281 -17.76 -8.33 -15.88
CA LEU A 281 -17.10 -8.08 -17.15
C LEU A 281 -18.09 -7.78 -18.28
N PRO A 282 -17.80 -6.83 -19.19
CA PRO A 282 -18.67 -6.51 -20.31
C PRO A 282 -18.61 -7.55 -21.44
N ALA A 283 -17.58 -8.40 -21.45
CA ALA A 283 -17.34 -9.40 -22.49
C ALA A 283 -17.06 -10.78 -21.89
N ALA A 284 -17.36 -11.81 -22.67
CA ALA A 284 -17.08 -13.19 -22.30
C ALA A 284 -15.56 -13.42 -22.16
N VAL A 285 -15.19 -14.19 -21.15
CA VAL A 285 -13.81 -14.67 -20.92
C VAL A 285 -13.85 -16.19 -20.79
N PRO A 286 -12.77 -16.89 -21.18
CA PRO A 286 -12.71 -18.35 -21.03
C PRO A 286 -12.66 -18.75 -19.55
N PRO A 287 -13.23 -19.92 -19.19
CA PRO A 287 -13.03 -20.51 -17.89
C PRO A 287 -11.53 -20.71 -17.60
N GLY A 288 -11.10 -20.53 -16.35
CA GLY A 288 -9.69 -20.66 -15.97
C GLY A 288 -8.81 -19.44 -16.29
N GLY A 289 -9.37 -18.40 -16.89
CA GLY A 289 -8.71 -17.10 -16.97
C GLY A 289 -8.69 -16.46 -15.58
N GLY A 290 -7.67 -16.81 -14.78
CA GLY A 290 -7.55 -16.46 -13.37
C GLY A 290 -7.98 -15.01 -13.07
N GLY A 291 -8.80 -14.84 -12.05
CA GLY A 291 -9.36 -13.55 -11.68
C GLY A 291 -8.24 -12.61 -11.20
N SER A 292 -8.02 -11.53 -11.95
CA SER A 292 -7.15 -10.44 -11.46
C SER A 292 -7.94 -9.60 -10.48
N HIS A 293 -7.95 -10.00 -9.19
CA HIS A 293 -8.59 -9.24 -8.13
C HIS A 293 -7.59 -8.28 -7.50
N ARG A 294 -8.03 -7.08 -7.18
CA ARG A 294 -7.24 -6.10 -6.43
C ARG A 294 -7.61 -6.19 -4.96
N VAL A 295 -6.62 -6.49 -4.15
CA VAL A 295 -6.80 -6.62 -2.71
C VAL A 295 -5.98 -5.54 -2.00
N TYR A 296 -6.65 -4.81 -1.14
CA TYR A 296 -6.04 -3.84 -0.25
C TYR A 296 -6.16 -4.36 1.18
N LEU A 297 -5.13 -4.12 1.98
CA LEU A 297 -5.16 -4.34 3.42
C LEU A 297 -4.97 -3.00 4.12
N LYS A 298 -5.98 -2.59 4.90
CA LYS A 298 -6.00 -1.28 5.56
C LYS A 298 -5.68 -0.16 4.56
N ARG A 299 -6.28 -0.27 3.38
CA ARG A 299 -6.19 0.68 2.27
C ARG A 299 -4.82 0.73 1.54
N MET A 300 -3.86 -0.12 1.91
CA MET A 300 -2.62 -0.33 1.18
C MET A 300 -2.76 -1.49 0.20
N LEU A 301 -2.38 -1.30 -1.06
CA LEU A 301 -2.43 -2.37 -2.06
C LEU A 301 -1.52 -3.53 -1.64
N LEU A 302 -2.13 -4.70 -1.45
CA LEU A 302 -1.43 -5.97 -1.30
C LEU A 302 -1.00 -6.52 -2.66
N GLY A 303 -1.95 -6.63 -3.57
CA GLY A 303 -1.71 -7.13 -4.91
C GLY A 303 -2.80 -6.73 -5.89
N ALA A 304 -2.41 -6.52 -7.15
CA ALA A 304 -3.30 -6.20 -8.26
C ALA A 304 -3.81 -7.46 -8.99
N ARG A 305 -3.28 -8.63 -8.65
CA ARG A 305 -3.62 -9.94 -9.25
C ARG A 305 -3.60 -11.02 -8.17
N VAL A 306 -4.46 -10.87 -7.16
CA VAL A 306 -4.61 -11.90 -6.13
C VAL A 306 -5.53 -12.98 -6.66
N GLU A 307 -5.01 -14.20 -6.67
CA GLU A 307 -5.74 -15.39 -7.10
C GLU A 307 -6.45 -16.07 -5.92
N GLY A 308 -7.39 -16.95 -6.20
CA GLY A 308 -8.06 -17.76 -5.18
C GLY A 308 -9.02 -17.00 -4.27
N LEU A 309 -9.31 -15.72 -4.53
CA LEU A 309 -10.27 -14.94 -3.74
C LEU A 309 -11.72 -15.38 -3.96
N LEU A 310 -12.04 -15.84 -5.16
CA LEU A 310 -13.35 -16.37 -5.56
C LEU A 310 -13.18 -17.76 -6.20
N PRO A 311 -14.24 -18.59 -6.21
CA PRO A 311 -14.21 -19.89 -6.87
C PRO A 311 -14.12 -19.73 -8.40
N GLU A 312 -13.69 -20.80 -9.05
CA GLU A 312 -13.41 -20.83 -10.49
C GLU A 312 -14.62 -20.44 -11.35
N TRP A 313 -15.85 -20.74 -10.93
CA TRP A 313 -17.06 -20.35 -11.68
C TRP A 313 -17.28 -18.83 -11.75
N ALA A 314 -16.69 -18.06 -10.82
CA ALA A 314 -16.83 -16.60 -10.75
C ALA A 314 -15.84 -15.85 -11.67
N PHE A 315 -15.31 -16.49 -12.70
CA PHE A 315 -14.33 -15.89 -13.63
C PHE A 315 -14.84 -14.65 -14.39
N PHE A 316 -16.14 -14.40 -14.38
CA PHE A 316 -16.81 -13.26 -15.02
C PHE A 316 -16.74 -11.96 -14.21
N VAL A 317 -16.16 -11.96 -13.02
CA VAL A 317 -16.02 -10.75 -12.21
C VAL A 317 -14.57 -10.39 -11.92
N ARG A 318 -14.34 -9.11 -11.62
CA ARG A 318 -13.09 -8.58 -11.06
C ARG A 318 -13.41 -7.84 -9.78
N CYS A 319 -12.81 -8.25 -8.68
CA CYS A 319 -13.06 -7.65 -7.38
C CYS A 319 -12.00 -6.60 -7.02
N VAL A 320 -12.47 -5.55 -6.35
CA VAL A 320 -11.66 -4.66 -5.53
C VAL A 320 -12.18 -4.78 -4.11
N ILE A 321 -11.33 -5.16 -3.18
CA ILE A 321 -11.68 -5.22 -1.76
C ILE A 321 -10.62 -4.52 -0.92
N ASP A 322 -11.05 -3.90 0.17
CA ASP A 322 -10.21 -3.50 1.29
C ASP A 322 -10.59 -4.33 2.52
N ALA A 323 -9.60 -4.83 3.24
CA ALA A 323 -9.78 -5.67 4.41
C ALA A 323 -8.90 -5.20 5.57
N SER A 324 -9.43 -5.23 6.79
CA SER A 324 -8.65 -4.93 8.00
C SER A 324 -8.27 -6.18 8.79
N GLY A 325 -9.04 -7.26 8.69
CA GLY A 325 -8.85 -8.49 9.46
C GLY A 325 -8.15 -9.62 8.70
N LEU A 326 -7.87 -9.47 7.40
CA LEU A 326 -7.08 -10.44 6.64
C LEU A 326 -5.57 -10.24 6.89
N ARG A 327 -4.83 -11.36 6.87
CA ARG A 327 -3.40 -11.36 7.14
C ARG A 327 -2.59 -11.52 5.85
N PRO A 328 -1.55 -10.71 5.63
CA PRO A 328 -0.64 -10.90 4.50
C PRO A 328 0.41 -11.97 4.82
N THR A 329 0.98 -12.57 3.76
CA THR A 329 2.25 -13.30 3.85
C THR A 329 3.41 -12.36 4.22
N ALA A 330 4.59 -12.89 4.52
CA ALA A 330 5.77 -12.10 4.86
C ALA A 330 6.19 -11.12 3.74
N SER A 331 6.01 -11.51 2.47
CA SER A 331 6.25 -10.65 1.30
C SER A 331 5.21 -9.54 1.13
N ARG A 332 4.05 -9.66 1.78
CA ARG A 332 2.89 -8.78 1.60
C ARG A 332 2.41 -8.66 0.15
N GLU A 333 2.51 -9.73 -0.59
CA GLU A 333 2.06 -9.81 -1.98
C GLU A 333 0.91 -10.79 -2.15
N GLN A 334 0.65 -11.60 -1.10
CA GLN A 334 -0.44 -12.58 -1.04
C GLN A 334 -1.09 -12.61 0.34
N LEU A 335 -2.28 -13.19 0.41
CA LEU A 335 -2.98 -13.44 1.66
C LEU A 335 -2.46 -14.73 2.31
N TYR A 336 -2.36 -14.71 3.64
CA TYR A 336 -2.07 -15.90 4.42
C TYR A 336 -3.33 -16.77 4.52
N THR A 337 -3.19 -18.05 4.20
CA THR A 337 -4.31 -19.00 4.25
C THR A 337 -4.60 -19.38 5.69
N ASP A 338 -5.69 -18.90 6.22
CA ASP A 338 -6.23 -19.22 7.54
C ASP A 338 -7.76 -19.34 7.50
N GLU A 339 -8.38 -19.66 8.63
CA GLU A 339 -9.84 -19.81 8.74
C GLU A 339 -10.60 -18.52 8.38
N VAL A 340 -10.02 -17.34 8.68
CA VAL A 340 -10.65 -16.05 8.37
C VAL A 340 -10.67 -15.83 6.87
N LEU A 341 -9.59 -16.15 6.15
CA LEU A 341 -9.57 -16.08 4.69
C LEU A 341 -10.56 -17.04 4.06
N LEU A 342 -10.62 -18.30 4.54
CA LEU A 342 -11.56 -19.30 4.01
C LEU A 342 -13.02 -18.87 4.20
N ALA A 343 -13.38 -18.39 5.40
CA ALA A 343 -14.72 -17.84 5.65
C ALA A 343 -15.02 -16.60 4.79
N THR A 344 -14.01 -15.78 4.53
CA THR A 344 -14.14 -14.61 3.64
C THR A 344 -14.39 -15.03 2.19
N GLN A 345 -13.66 -16.02 1.68
CA GLN A 345 -13.85 -16.56 0.33
C GLN A 345 -15.28 -17.13 0.15
N GLU A 346 -15.78 -17.86 1.15
CA GLU A 346 -17.14 -18.37 1.15
C GLU A 346 -18.19 -17.24 1.11
N ALA A 347 -18.04 -16.22 1.97
CA ALA A 347 -18.94 -15.10 2.02
C ALA A 347 -18.96 -14.26 0.72
N LEU A 348 -17.77 -14.01 0.14
CA LEU A 348 -17.66 -13.31 -1.15
C LEU A 348 -18.27 -14.12 -2.29
N SER A 349 -18.02 -15.43 -2.31
CA SER A 349 -18.65 -16.37 -3.25
C SER A 349 -20.17 -16.33 -3.12
N GLY A 350 -20.70 -16.40 -1.89
CA GLY A 350 -22.13 -16.30 -1.61
C GLY A 350 -22.75 -14.99 -2.10
N ALA A 351 -22.07 -13.86 -1.94
CA ALA A 351 -22.55 -12.56 -2.42
C ALA A 351 -22.68 -12.51 -3.96
N VAL A 352 -21.63 -12.99 -4.67
CA VAL A 352 -21.63 -13.05 -6.15
C VAL A 352 -22.68 -14.04 -6.64
N ARG A 353 -22.81 -15.22 -5.99
CA ARG A 353 -23.85 -16.20 -6.30
C ARG A 353 -25.24 -15.63 -6.12
N ALA A 354 -25.53 -15.03 -4.98
CA ALA A 354 -26.85 -14.43 -4.71
C ALA A 354 -27.22 -13.32 -5.71
N TRP A 355 -26.24 -12.51 -6.13
CA TRP A 355 -26.45 -11.52 -7.18
C TRP A 355 -26.77 -12.20 -8.51
N THR A 356 -26.04 -13.26 -8.88
CA THR A 356 -26.26 -14.01 -10.12
C THR A 356 -27.68 -14.57 -10.18
N LEU A 357 -28.12 -15.25 -9.12
CA LEU A 357 -29.48 -15.83 -9.05
C LEU A 357 -30.56 -14.74 -9.18
N ARG A 358 -30.48 -13.67 -8.38
CA ARG A 358 -31.45 -12.55 -8.49
C ARG A 358 -31.46 -11.93 -9.87
N THR A 359 -30.33 -11.84 -10.54
CA THR A 359 -30.25 -11.29 -11.90
C THR A 359 -30.94 -12.21 -12.90
N LEU A 360 -30.71 -13.52 -12.82
CA LEU A 360 -31.37 -14.51 -13.69
C LEU A 360 -32.89 -14.50 -13.52
N GLU A 361 -33.38 -14.38 -12.29
CA GLU A 361 -34.83 -14.34 -11.96
C GLU A 361 -35.48 -13.01 -12.36
N SER A 362 -34.73 -11.93 -12.57
CA SER A 362 -35.26 -10.58 -12.74
C SER A 362 -36.00 -10.36 -14.07
N GLY A 363 -35.71 -11.13 -15.11
CA GLY A 363 -36.27 -10.98 -16.45
C GLY A 363 -35.95 -9.63 -17.12
N THR A 364 -34.90 -8.93 -16.67
CA THR A 364 -34.53 -7.61 -17.17
C THR A 364 -33.58 -7.71 -18.37
N ALA A 365 -33.45 -6.61 -19.14
CA ALA A 365 -32.47 -6.52 -20.22
C ALA A 365 -31.04 -6.81 -19.74
N LEU A 366 -30.71 -6.50 -18.47
CA LEU A 366 -29.46 -6.87 -17.86
C LEU A 366 -29.29 -8.40 -17.75
N ALA A 367 -30.36 -9.10 -17.34
CA ALA A 367 -30.35 -10.56 -17.25
C ALA A 367 -30.07 -11.21 -18.61
N GLU A 368 -30.80 -10.75 -19.66
CA GLU A 368 -30.60 -11.26 -21.02
C GLU A 368 -29.17 -11.02 -21.52
N GLN A 369 -28.65 -9.83 -21.32
CA GLN A 369 -27.25 -9.51 -21.69
C GLN A 369 -26.25 -10.33 -20.89
N PHE A 370 -26.46 -10.50 -19.58
CA PHE A 370 -25.61 -11.29 -18.70
C PHE A 370 -25.56 -12.76 -19.15
N VAL A 371 -26.70 -13.39 -19.36
CA VAL A 371 -26.78 -14.78 -19.85
C VAL A 371 -26.13 -14.93 -21.22
N LYS A 372 -26.40 -14.02 -22.15
CA LYS A 372 -25.79 -14.03 -23.48
C LYS A 372 -24.27 -13.98 -23.41
N THR A 373 -23.72 -13.16 -22.52
CA THR A 373 -22.28 -12.93 -22.39
C THR A 373 -21.59 -14.00 -21.54
N HIS A 374 -22.22 -14.42 -20.43
CA HIS A 374 -21.59 -15.25 -19.39
C HIS A 374 -22.24 -16.62 -19.21
N HIS A 375 -22.89 -17.17 -20.27
CA HIS A 375 -23.56 -18.47 -20.21
C HIS A 375 -22.66 -19.62 -19.69
N LEU A 376 -21.33 -19.58 -19.94
CA LEU A 376 -20.40 -20.59 -19.44
C LEU A 376 -20.24 -20.49 -17.92
N ALA A 377 -20.22 -19.28 -17.35
CA ALA A 377 -20.15 -19.08 -15.90
C ALA A 377 -21.45 -19.52 -15.22
N VAL A 378 -22.61 -19.22 -15.82
CA VAL A 378 -23.91 -19.69 -15.32
C VAL A 378 -23.96 -21.21 -15.30
N ARG A 379 -23.52 -21.87 -16.38
CA ARG A 379 -23.43 -23.34 -16.43
C ARG A 379 -22.44 -23.92 -15.42
N SER A 380 -21.29 -23.27 -15.24
CA SER A 380 -20.29 -23.70 -14.25
C SER A 380 -20.84 -23.56 -12.83
N LEU A 381 -21.57 -22.48 -12.52
CA LEU A 381 -22.25 -22.34 -11.25
C LEU A 381 -23.32 -23.42 -11.04
N ALA A 382 -24.14 -23.70 -12.05
CA ALA A 382 -25.17 -24.75 -11.97
C ALA A 382 -24.62 -26.15 -11.70
N LEU A 383 -23.38 -26.45 -12.14
CA LEU A 383 -22.72 -27.72 -11.83
C LEU A 383 -22.28 -27.85 -10.36
N THR A 384 -22.20 -26.74 -9.65
CA THR A 384 -21.76 -26.70 -8.25
C THR A 384 -22.88 -26.34 -7.28
N ASP A 385 -24.09 -26.10 -7.79
CA ASP A 385 -25.23 -25.57 -7.04
C ASP A 385 -26.51 -26.32 -7.36
N ASP A 386 -26.89 -27.20 -6.45
CA ASP A 386 -28.10 -28.03 -6.60
C ASP A 386 -29.40 -27.24 -6.76
N THR A 387 -29.43 -25.99 -6.24
CA THR A 387 -30.63 -25.13 -6.36
C THR A 387 -30.82 -24.52 -7.76
N MET A 388 -29.85 -24.64 -8.65
CA MET A 388 -29.92 -24.19 -10.04
C MET A 388 -30.30 -25.31 -11.02
N LEU A 389 -30.43 -26.54 -10.55
CA LEU A 389 -30.77 -27.70 -11.36
C LEU A 389 -32.29 -27.93 -11.44
N ASP A 390 -33.07 -27.30 -10.55
CA ASP A 390 -34.53 -27.28 -10.53
C ASP A 390 -35.06 -26.08 -11.35
#